data_073a9e5257f1b492a4d481bfe07d4cf3
#
_entry.id   073a9e5257f1b492a4d481bfe07d4cf3
#
_cell.length_a   1.000
_cell.length_b   1.000
_cell.length_c   1.000
_cell.angle_alpha   90.00
_cell.angle_beta   90.00
_cell.angle_gamma   90.00
#
_symmetry.space_group_name_H-M   'P 1'
#
loop_
_entity.id
_entity.type
_entity.pdbx_description
1 polymer ?
#
loop_
_entity_poly.entity_id
_entity_poly.type
_entity_poly.pdbx_seq_one_letter_code
_entity_poly.pdbx_strand_id
1 'polypeptide(L)'
;MVSEWCYFKQHFSPEQCQDIIRRASLLPVSDASIGKGGEFAKDEDTRRSIIRWIRRTSEWADLFTDVDLLVAKANSTHFQVAYQYCNAFQFTEYDESYQGHYIEHMDTFLAFPNVHRKLSVSVQLSDPADYSGGDFEFTKCGQVPNPINTRTQGTVIVFPSITYHKVTPVTKGKRYSLVAWYEGPQWR
;
A
#
# COMPACT_ATOMS: atom_id res chain seq x y z
N MET A 1 -13.85 5.45 -19.67
CA MET A 1 -12.45 5.80 -19.30
C MET A 1 -12.12 4.97 -18.07
N VAL A 2 -11.12 4.12 -18.11
CA VAL A 2 -10.73 3.32 -16.95
C VAL A 2 -9.98 4.27 -16.00
N SER A 3 -10.43 4.36 -14.75
CA SER A 3 -9.73 5.15 -13.74
C SER A 3 -8.36 4.56 -13.45
N GLU A 4 -7.35 5.42 -13.28
CA GLU A 4 -5.99 4.98 -12.92
C GLU A 4 -5.83 4.74 -11.42
N TRP A 5 -6.76 5.28 -10.62
CA TRP A 5 -6.83 5.14 -9.17
C TRP A 5 -8.23 5.55 -8.66
N CYS A 6 -8.56 5.12 -7.46
CA CYS A 6 -9.66 5.68 -6.67
C CYS A 6 -9.26 5.72 -5.19
N TYR A 7 -9.97 6.50 -4.38
CA TYR A 7 -9.76 6.53 -2.93
C TYR A 7 -11.08 6.67 -2.16
N PHE A 8 -11.05 6.15 -0.94
CA PHE A 8 -12.10 6.29 0.07
C PHE A 8 -11.53 7.14 1.20
N LYS A 9 -11.92 8.43 1.22
CA LYS A 9 -11.36 9.39 2.16
C LYS A 9 -11.82 9.09 3.58
N GLN A 10 -10.86 9.03 4.52
CA GLN A 10 -11.13 8.86 5.95
C GLN A 10 -12.06 7.66 6.25
N HIS A 11 -11.88 6.55 5.54
CA HIS A 11 -12.67 5.35 5.78
C HIS A 11 -12.43 4.78 7.18
N PHE A 12 -11.17 4.72 7.61
CA PHE A 12 -10.81 4.37 8.97
C PHE A 12 -10.76 5.63 9.83
N SER A 13 -11.34 5.56 11.04
CA SER A 13 -11.22 6.65 12.00
C SER A 13 -9.78 6.79 12.54
N PRO A 14 -9.40 7.93 13.14
CA PRO A 14 -8.09 8.06 13.79
C PRO A 14 -7.84 6.97 14.84
N GLU A 15 -8.85 6.61 15.64
CA GLU A 15 -8.77 5.56 16.67
C GLU A 15 -8.51 4.18 16.05
N GLN A 16 -9.19 3.85 14.95
CA GLN A 16 -8.96 2.60 14.20
C GLN A 16 -7.54 2.56 13.63
N CYS A 17 -7.07 3.67 13.06
CA CYS A 17 -5.69 3.78 12.57
C CYS A 17 -4.67 3.55 13.69
N GLN A 18 -4.86 4.18 14.85
CA GLN A 18 -3.97 4.01 16.01
C GLN A 18 -4.01 2.58 16.56
N ASP A 19 -5.18 1.93 16.60
CA ASP A 19 -5.28 0.52 17.01
C ASP A 19 -4.52 -0.41 16.06
N ILE A 20 -4.66 -0.19 14.74
CA ILE A 20 -3.91 -0.94 13.72
C ILE A 20 -2.41 -0.75 13.92
N ILE A 21 -1.93 0.50 14.09
CA ILE A 21 -0.51 0.80 14.33
C ILE A 21 -0.02 0.08 15.58
N ARG A 22 -0.73 0.22 16.70
CA ARG A 22 -0.36 -0.38 17.99
C ARG A 22 -0.22 -1.89 17.89
N ARG A 23 -1.22 -2.57 17.32
CA ARG A 23 -1.24 -4.04 17.19
C ARG A 23 -0.20 -4.53 16.19
N ALA A 24 -0.11 -3.91 15.02
CA ALA A 24 0.82 -4.31 13.97
C ALA A 24 2.29 -4.08 14.36
N SER A 25 2.59 -3.06 15.18
CA SER A 25 3.93 -2.79 15.67
C SER A 25 4.49 -3.89 16.59
N LEU A 26 3.63 -4.73 17.17
CA LEU A 26 4.02 -5.88 17.99
C LEU A 26 4.39 -7.12 17.16
N LEU A 27 4.06 -7.14 15.89
CA LEU A 27 4.37 -8.27 15.01
C LEU A 27 5.88 -8.33 14.70
N PRO A 28 6.39 -9.53 14.40
CA PRO A 28 7.80 -9.70 14.02
C PRO A 28 8.16 -8.85 12.80
N VAL A 29 9.33 -8.21 12.87
CA VAL A 29 9.91 -7.49 11.72
C VAL A 29 10.32 -8.49 10.65
N SER A 30 10.08 -8.12 9.40
CA SER A 30 10.52 -8.84 8.21
C SER A 30 11.39 -7.94 7.34
N ASP A 31 12.29 -8.51 6.58
CA ASP A 31 13.07 -7.75 5.61
C ASP A 31 12.19 -7.19 4.50
N ALA A 32 12.35 -5.92 4.20
CA ALA A 32 11.71 -5.25 3.07
C ALA A 32 12.45 -5.60 1.78
N SER A 33 12.19 -6.78 1.24
CA SER A 33 12.75 -7.21 -0.04
C SER A 33 11.97 -6.65 -1.23
N ILE A 34 12.67 -6.41 -2.32
CA ILE A 34 12.10 -6.02 -3.62
C ILE A 34 12.34 -7.10 -4.65
N GLY A 35 11.43 -7.27 -5.60
CA GLY A 35 11.61 -8.19 -6.72
C GLY A 35 12.51 -7.56 -7.78
N LYS A 36 13.66 -8.19 -8.07
CA LYS A 36 14.57 -7.77 -9.12
C LYS A 36 15.05 -8.99 -9.91
N GLY A 37 14.75 -9.00 -11.21
CA GLY A 37 15.21 -10.09 -12.08
C GLY A 37 14.69 -11.50 -11.74
N GLY A 38 13.56 -11.63 -11.04
CA GLY A 38 13.00 -12.92 -10.62
C GLY A 38 13.41 -13.36 -9.21
N GLU A 39 14.26 -12.60 -8.51
CA GLU A 39 14.67 -12.84 -7.14
C GLU A 39 14.21 -11.68 -6.22
N PHE A 40 14.07 -11.98 -4.93
CA PHE A 40 13.78 -10.96 -3.92
C PHE A 40 15.07 -10.63 -3.16
N ALA A 41 15.48 -9.36 -3.24
CA ALA A 41 16.67 -8.86 -2.56
C ALA A 41 16.39 -7.58 -1.77
N LYS A 42 17.16 -7.32 -0.73
CA LYS A 42 17.16 -6.04 -0.04
C LYS A 42 18.00 -5.05 -0.88
N ASP A 43 17.42 -3.92 -1.20
CA ASP A 43 18.08 -2.83 -1.92
C ASP A 43 17.66 -1.50 -1.26
N GLU A 44 18.55 -0.96 -0.43
CA GLU A 44 18.27 0.23 0.38
C GLU A 44 18.25 1.52 -0.43
N ASP A 45 18.82 1.55 -1.62
CA ASP A 45 18.71 2.68 -2.53
C ASP A 45 17.33 2.73 -3.19
N THR A 46 16.73 1.56 -3.40
CA THR A 46 15.38 1.44 -3.93
C THR A 46 14.32 1.60 -2.85
N ARG A 47 14.53 0.99 -1.66
CA ARG A 47 13.56 1.01 -0.57
C ARG A 47 14.22 0.97 0.79
N ARG A 48 13.87 1.93 1.66
CA ARG A 48 14.20 1.94 3.08
C ARG A 48 12.92 1.96 3.89
N SER A 49 12.54 0.84 4.46
CA SER A 49 11.37 0.71 5.33
C SER A 49 11.48 -0.52 6.22
N ILE A 50 10.81 -0.48 7.35
CA ILE A 50 10.58 -1.66 8.19
C ILE A 50 9.20 -2.20 7.86
N ILE A 51 9.09 -3.52 7.65
CA ILE A 51 7.82 -4.16 7.34
C ILE A 51 7.45 -5.23 8.34
N ARG A 52 6.14 -5.43 8.52
CA ARG A 52 5.56 -6.53 9.28
C ARG A 52 4.37 -7.09 8.52
N TRP A 53 4.14 -8.39 8.61
CA TRP A 53 3.06 -9.04 7.88
C TRP A 53 1.88 -9.34 8.79
N ILE A 54 0.74 -8.75 8.48
CA ILE A 54 -0.55 -9.04 9.08
C ILE A 54 -1.18 -10.18 8.27
N ARG A 55 -1.23 -11.37 8.84
CA ARG A 55 -1.86 -12.54 8.20
C ARG A 55 -3.37 -12.52 8.38
N ARG A 56 -4.10 -13.11 7.44
CA ARG A 56 -5.56 -13.26 7.53
C ARG A 56 -5.90 -14.29 8.61
N THR A 57 -6.15 -13.81 9.80
CA THR A 57 -6.55 -14.58 10.98
C THR A 57 -7.84 -14.00 11.58
N SER A 58 -8.47 -14.71 12.52
CA SER A 58 -9.67 -14.21 13.21
C SER A 58 -9.43 -12.88 13.93
N GLU A 59 -8.24 -12.67 14.44
CA GLU A 59 -7.84 -11.41 15.12
C GLU A 59 -7.95 -10.17 14.22
N TRP A 60 -7.72 -10.33 12.92
CA TRP A 60 -7.71 -9.26 11.93
C TRP A 60 -8.89 -9.32 10.95
N ALA A 61 -9.89 -10.18 11.24
CA ALA A 61 -10.99 -10.46 10.32
C ALA A 61 -11.75 -9.21 9.88
N ASP A 62 -12.03 -8.30 10.80
CA ASP A 62 -12.76 -7.05 10.51
C ASP A 62 -11.97 -6.16 9.55
N LEU A 63 -10.65 -5.98 9.80
CA LEU A 63 -9.78 -5.20 8.92
C LEU A 63 -9.73 -5.78 7.50
N PHE A 64 -9.61 -7.11 7.37
CA PHE A 64 -9.62 -7.76 6.05
C PHE A 64 -10.97 -7.61 5.36
N THR A 65 -12.07 -7.77 6.09
CA THR A 65 -13.42 -7.61 5.55
C THR A 65 -13.65 -6.20 5.03
N ASP A 66 -13.28 -5.18 5.80
CA ASP A 66 -13.45 -3.78 5.41
C ASP A 66 -12.67 -3.46 4.14
N VAL A 67 -11.39 -3.85 4.07
CA VAL A 67 -10.56 -3.59 2.90
C VAL A 67 -11.04 -4.37 1.68
N ASP A 68 -11.43 -5.65 1.84
CA ASP A 68 -11.98 -6.47 0.75
C ASP A 68 -13.24 -5.84 0.14
N LEU A 69 -14.14 -5.31 0.97
CA LEU A 69 -15.36 -4.63 0.52
C LEU A 69 -15.05 -3.36 -0.28
N LEU A 70 -14.05 -2.57 0.16
CA LEU A 70 -13.62 -1.39 -0.58
C LEU A 70 -12.98 -1.74 -1.92
N VAL A 71 -12.15 -2.79 -1.96
CA VAL A 71 -11.54 -3.27 -3.20
C VAL A 71 -12.60 -3.80 -4.16
N ALA A 72 -13.58 -4.57 -3.67
CA ALA A 72 -14.68 -5.06 -4.48
C ALA A 72 -15.49 -3.89 -5.07
N LYS A 73 -15.79 -2.86 -4.26
CA LYS A 73 -16.47 -1.64 -4.71
C LYS A 73 -15.64 -0.88 -5.76
N ALA A 74 -14.34 -0.67 -5.49
CA ALA A 74 -13.44 0.00 -6.44
C ALA A 74 -13.36 -0.76 -7.76
N ASN A 75 -13.19 -2.09 -7.69
CA ASN A 75 -13.08 -2.91 -8.87
C ASN A 75 -14.36 -2.92 -9.72
N SER A 76 -15.53 -3.08 -9.10
CA SER A 76 -16.81 -3.09 -9.82
C SER A 76 -17.13 -1.76 -10.52
N THR A 77 -16.67 -0.64 -9.94
CA THR A 77 -16.96 0.70 -10.43
C THR A 77 -15.90 1.21 -11.42
N HIS A 78 -14.61 0.88 -11.20
CA HIS A 78 -13.52 1.57 -11.88
C HIS A 78 -12.61 0.64 -12.71
N PHE A 79 -12.24 -0.56 -12.19
CA PHE A 79 -11.13 -1.32 -12.79
C PHE A 79 -11.58 -2.56 -13.57
N GLN A 80 -12.59 -3.28 -13.07
CA GLN A 80 -13.20 -4.46 -13.71
C GLN A 80 -12.18 -5.56 -14.08
N VAL A 81 -11.18 -5.78 -13.22
CA VAL A 81 -10.17 -6.82 -13.41
C VAL A 81 -10.53 -8.10 -12.64
N ALA A 82 -10.12 -9.24 -13.17
CA ALA A 82 -10.23 -10.51 -12.44
C ALA A 82 -9.15 -10.56 -11.37
N TYR A 83 -9.54 -10.81 -10.10
CA TYR A 83 -8.62 -10.95 -8.98
C TYR A 83 -9.14 -11.97 -7.95
N GLN A 84 -8.25 -12.38 -7.06
CA GLN A 84 -8.52 -13.17 -5.87
C GLN A 84 -8.29 -12.31 -4.62
N TYR A 85 -8.85 -12.72 -3.48
CA TYR A 85 -8.65 -12.00 -2.23
C TYR A 85 -7.19 -12.03 -1.76
N CYS A 86 -6.81 -11.02 -0.98
CA CYS A 86 -5.49 -10.88 -0.40
C CYS A 86 -5.34 -11.74 0.87
N ASN A 87 -4.21 -12.44 1.03
CA ASN A 87 -3.94 -13.31 2.18
C ASN A 87 -3.16 -12.63 3.32
N ALA A 88 -2.51 -11.51 3.03
CA ALA A 88 -1.72 -10.78 4.01
C ALA A 88 -1.63 -9.31 3.65
N PHE A 89 -1.66 -8.46 4.67
CA PHE A 89 -1.33 -7.04 4.53
C PHE A 89 0.11 -6.80 4.99
N GLN A 90 0.79 -5.90 4.32
CA GLN A 90 2.10 -5.40 4.72
C GLN A 90 1.92 -4.10 5.51
N PHE A 91 2.16 -4.15 6.81
CA PHE A 91 2.32 -2.97 7.63
C PHE A 91 3.72 -2.41 7.41
N THR A 92 3.81 -1.15 7.03
CA THR A 92 5.07 -0.50 6.64
C THR A 92 5.32 0.72 7.49
N GLU A 93 6.53 0.82 8.05
CA GLU A 93 7.06 1.96 8.77
C GLU A 93 8.14 2.64 7.94
N TYR A 94 8.05 3.96 7.80
CA TYR A 94 9.05 4.85 7.24
C TYR A 94 9.44 5.88 8.31
N ASP A 95 10.73 5.97 8.64
CA ASP A 95 11.23 6.79 9.74
C ASP A 95 12.29 7.78 9.25
N GLU A 96 12.32 8.97 9.87
CA GLU A 96 13.30 10.02 9.56
C GLU A 96 14.74 9.60 9.76
N SER A 97 15.00 8.74 10.77
CA SER A 97 16.37 8.32 11.14
C SER A 97 17.11 7.61 10.01
N TYR A 98 16.37 6.97 9.09
CA TYR A 98 16.95 6.33 7.90
C TYR A 98 16.37 6.89 6.59
N GLN A 99 15.71 8.06 6.65
CA GLN A 99 15.07 8.69 5.50
C GLN A 99 14.18 7.70 4.72
N GLY A 100 13.29 7.02 5.45
CA GLY A 100 12.44 5.96 4.92
C GLY A 100 11.72 6.38 3.65
N HIS A 101 11.87 5.59 2.58
CA HIS A 101 11.34 5.88 1.25
C HIS A 101 11.13 4.61 0.42
N TYR A 102 10.47 4.78 -0.72
CA TYR A 102 10.41 3.79 -1.79
C TYR A 102 10.37 4.53 -3.13
N ILE A 103 11.39 4.34 -3.97
CA ILE A 103 11.49 5.03 -5.27
C ILE A 103 10.36 4.58 -6.22
N GLU A 104 10.28 5.20 -7.39
CA GLU A 104 9.29 4.88 -8.40
C GLU A 104 9.32 3.41 -8.82
N HIS A 105 8.17 2.75 -8.72
CA HIS A 105 7.98 1.34 -9.08
C HIS A 105 6.53 1.02 -9.47
N MET A 106 6.34 -0.17 -10.01
CA MET A 106 5.05 -0.85 -10.12
C MET A 106 5.02 -2.01 -9.12
N ASP A 107 3.85 -2.35 -8.63
CA ASP A 107 3.69 -3.47 -7.69
C ASP A 107 3.63 -4.84 -8.38
N THR A 108 3.35 -4.89 -9.68
CA THR A 108 3.25 -6.14 -10.42
C THR A 108 4.59 -6.57 -11.00
N PHE A 109 4.83 -7.88 -11.02
CA PHE A 109 6.02 -8.49 -11.60
C PHE A 109 5.64 -9.21 -12.88
N LEU A 110 5.75 -8.53 -14.03
CA LEU A 110 5.35 -9.09 -15.33
C LEU A 110 6.19 -10.30 -15.77
N ALA A 111 7.37 -10.49 -15.19
CA ALA A 111 8.25 -11.63 -15.46
C ALA A 111 7.79 -12.96 -14.82
N PHE A 112 6.89 -12.93 -13.84
CA PHE A 112 6.36 -14.15 -13.22
C PHE A 112 5.24 -14.77 -14.08
N PRO A 113 5.31 -16.05 -14.43
CA PRO A 113 4.47 -16.61 -15.49
C PRO A 113 3.01 -16.92 -15.07
N ASN A 114 2.67 -16.98 -13.79
CA ASN A 114 1.41 -17.59 -13.38
C ASN A 114 0.41 -16.66 -12.70
N VAL A 115 0.86 -15.74 -11.86
CA VAL A 115 0.01 -14.88 -11.06
C VAL A 115 0.57 -13.46 -11.05
N HIS A 116 -0.27 -12.49 -11.39
CA HIS A 116 0.09 -11.08 -11.34
C HIS A 116 -0.70 -10.36 -10.25
N ARG A 117 -0.08 -9.41 -9.57
CA ARG A 117 -0.79 -8.44 -8.76
C ARG A 117 -1.67 -7.60 -9.68
N LYS A 118 -2.95 -7.52 -9.39
CA LYS A 118 -3.96 -6.84 -10.20
C LYS A 118 -4.36 -5.50 -9.60
N LEU A 119 -4.64 -5.50 -8.31
CA LEU A 119 -5.00 -4.30 -7.57
C LEU A 119 -4.08 -4.16 -6.36
N SER A 120 -3.63 -2.94 -6.16
CA SER A 120 -2.86 -2.51 -5.00
C SER A 120 -3.72 -1.62 -4.12
N VAL A 121 -3.51 -1.73 -2.83
CA VAL A 121 -4.15 -0.90 -1.81
C VAL A 121 -3.07 -0.22 -0.98
N SER A 122 -3.25 1.06 -0.68
CA SER A 122 -2.47 1.77 0.34
C SER A 122 -3.41 2.46 1.32
N VAL A 123 -3.31 2.14 2.61
CA VAL A 123 -4.05 2.81 3.69
C VAL A 123 -3.11 3.75 4.42
N GLN A 124 -3.51 5.02 4.56
CA GLN A 124 -2.75 6.04 5.29
C GLN A 124 -3.10 5.94 6.77
N LEU A 125 -2.19 5.40 7.58
CA LEU A 125 -2.45 5.18 9.01
C LEU A 125 -2.01 6.35 9.91
N SER A 126 -0.95 7.09 9.52
CA SER A 126 -0.44 8.21 10.32
C SER A 126 -1.27 9.47 10.16
N ASP A 127 -1.36 10.26 11.23
CA ASP A 127 -1.81 11.64 11.12
C ASP A 127 -0.80 12.44 10.28
N PRO A 128 -1.24 13.22 9.27
CA PRO A 128 -0.36 14.07 8.48
C PRO A 128 0.47 15.09 9.30
N ALA A 129 0.03 15.41 10.51
CA ALA A 129 0.75 16.33 11.41
C ALA A 129 1.99 15.69 12.07
N ASP A 130 2.04 14.35 12.15
CA ASP A 130 3.09 13.62 12.86
C ASP A 130 4.38 13.44 12.04
N TYR A 131 4.36 13.76 10.73
CA TYR A 131 5.52 13.54 9.84
C TYR A 131 5.61 14.56 8.70
N SER A 132 6.80 14.70 8.14
CA SER A 132 7.06 15.50 6.94
C SER A 132 7.77 14.66 5.87
N GLY A 133 7.52 14.94 4.60
CA GLY A 133 7.87 14.03 3.52
C GLY A 133 7.00 12.78 3.56
N GLY A 134 7.51 11.65 3.08
CA GLY A 134 6.77 10.38 3.07
C GLY A 134 5.50 10.42 2.21
N ASP A 135 5.44 11.31 1.22
CA ASP A 135 4.25 11.46 0.37
C ASP A 135 4.10 10.26 -0.57
N PHE A 136 2.91 9.68 -0.58
CA PHE A 136 2.53 8.71 -1.59
C PHE A 136 2.11 9.43 -2.86
N GLU A 137 2.82 9.19 -3.95
CA GLU A 137 2.63 9.88 -5.21
C GLU A 137 2.51 8.90 -6.37
N PHE A 138 1.53 9.12 -7.27
CA PHE A 138 1.52 8.51 -8.58
C PHE A 138 2.40 9.32 -9.54
N THR A 139 3.16 8.65 -10.41
CA THR A 139 4.18 9.32 -11.22
C THR A 139 3.91 9.30 -12.72
N LYS A 140 3.35 8.24 -13.27
CA LYS A 140 3.12 8.09 -14.73
C LYS A 140 1.65 7.86 -15.02
N CYS A 141 0.78 8.72 -14.48
CA CYS A 141 -0.66 8.68 -14.77
C CYS A 141 -1.14 10.00 -15.33
N GLY A 142 -2.24 9.95 -16.08
CA GLY A 142 -2.80 11.13 -16.75
C GLY A 142 -3.44 12.12 -15.78
N GLN A 143 -3.91 11.63 -14.63
CA GLN A 143 -4.47 12.45 -13.56
C GLN A 143 -3.84 12.06 -12.22
N VAL A 144 -3.36 13.05 -11.48
CA VAL A 144 -2.77 12.86 -10.15
C VAL A 144 -3.82 13.27 -9.10
N PRO A 145 -4.08 12.46 -8.06
CA PRO A 145 -4.98 12.87 -6.98
C PRO A 145 -4.42 14.08 -6.24
N ASN A 146 -5.31 14.88 -5.65
CA ASN A 146 -4.86 15.94 -4.76
C ASN A 146 -4.08 15.34 -3.59
N PRO A 147 -2.82 15.79 -3.34
CA PRO A 147 -1.96 15.25 -2.28
C PRO A 147 -2.61 15.29 -0.89
N ILE A 148 -3.43 16.30 -0.60
CA ILE A 148 -4.17 16.39 0.65
C ILE A 148 -5.05 15.14 0.86
N ASN A 149 -5.74 14.68 -0.17
CA ASN A 149 -6.63 13.53 -0.06
C ASN A 149 -5.85 12.22 0.13
N THR A 150 -4.73 12.05 -0.57
CA THR A 150 -3.89 10.84 -0.44
C THR A 150 -3.10 10.78 0.86
N ARG A 151 -2.90 11.93 1.54
CA ARG A 151 -2.19 12.03 2.81
C ARG A 151 -3.11 11.95 4.03
N THR A 152 -4.40 12.25 3.88
CA THR A 152 -5.35 12.26 5.02
C THR A 152 -5.41 10.91 5.72
N GLN A 153 -5.28 10.90 7.05
CA GLN A 153 -5.36 9.69 7.88
C GLN A 153 -6.65 8.90 7.63
N GLY A 154 -6.55 7.59 7.62
CA GLY A 154 -7.67 6.67 7.37
C GLY A 154 -8.10 6.56 5.90
N THR A 155 -7.46 7.29 4.99
CA THR A 155 -7.77 7.18 3.55
C THR A 155 -7.23 5.87 2.98
N VAL A 156 -8.10 5.19 2.25
CA VAL A 156 -7.77 3.95 1.51
C VAL A 156 -7.68 4.29 0.03
N ILE A 157 -6.52 4.04 -0.58
CA ILE A 157 -6.25 4.25 -2.00
C ILE A 157 -6.22 2.88 -2.67
N VAL A 158 -6.96 2.71 -3.77
CA VAL A 158 -6.98 1.49 -4.58
C VAL A 158 -6.60 1.84 -6.01
N PHE A 159 -5.70 1.06 -6.60
CA PHE A 159 -5.19 1.31 -7.95
C PHE A 159 -4.73 0.00 -8.64
N PRO A 160 -4.71 -0.04 -9.98
CA PRO A 160 -4.10 -1.15 -10.72
C PRO A 160 -2.61 -1.29 -10.38
N SER A 161 -2.15 -2.50 -10.09
CA SER A 161 -0.76 -2.74 -9.66
C SER A 161 0.30 -2.42 -10.72
N ILE A 162 -0.12 -2.13 -11.95
CA ILE A 162 0.73 -1.61 -13.04
C ILE A 162 0.93 -0.08 -12.99
N THR A 163 0.24 0.62 -12.09
CA THR A 163 0.36 2.08 -11.94
C THR A 163 1.66 2.43 -11.23
N TYR A 164 2.47 3.29 -11.83
CA TYR A 164 3.72 3.76 -11.24
C TYR A 164 3.45 4.69 -10.07
N HIS A 165 4.13 4.42 -8.96
CA HIS A 165 4.02 5.22 -7.75
C HIS A 165 5.31 5.17 -6.94
N LYS A 166 5.41 6.06 -5.96
CA LYS A 166 6.56 6.14 -5.03
C LYS A 166 6.13 6.62 -3.65
N VAL A 167 7.03 6.50 -2.69
CA VAL A 167 6.96 7.18 -1.38
C VAL A 167 8.21 8.05 -1.26
N THR A 168 8.02 9.37 -1.12
CA THR A 168 9.12 10.31 -0.92
C THR A 168 9.83 10.07 0.42
N PRO A 169 11.10 10.48 0.59
CA PRO A 169 11.78 10.32 1.87
C PRO A 169 11.05 11.02 3.02
N VAL A 170 10.92 10.32 4.16
CA VAL A 170 10.47 10.92 5.41
C VAL A 170 11.60 11.78 5.97
N THR A 171 11.33 13.08 6.17
CA THR A 171 12.30 14.06 6.63
C THR A 171 12.10 14.46 8.09
N LYS A 172 10.94 14.13 8.67
CA LYS A 172 10.62 14.33 10.08
C LYS A 172 9.57 13.31 10.52
N GLY A 173 9.75 12.75 11.71
CA GLY A 173 8.80 11.84 12.34
C GLY A 173 8.73 10.46 11.69
N LYS A 174 7.56 9.82 11.81
CA LYS A 174 7.30 8.47 11.28
C LYS A 174 6.00 8.41 10.51
N ARG A 175 6.05 7.76 9.35
CA ARG A 175 4.85 7.43 8.58
C ARG A 175 4.58 5.93 8.63
N TYR A 176 3.34 5.59 8.93
CA TYR A 176 2.82 4.22 8.87
C TYR A 176 1.79 4.08 7.77
N SER A 177 1.87 2.98 7.04
CA SER A 177 0.87 2.62 6.04
C SER A 177 0.60 1.12 6.04
N LEU A 178 -0.58 0.76 5.55
CA LEU A 178 -0.92 -0.63 5.26
C LEU A 178 -0.96 -0.80 3.75
N VAL A 179 -0.33 -1.85 3.24
CA VAL A 179 -0.31 -2.16 1.81
C VAL A 179 -0.86 -3.57 1.60
N ALA A 180 -1.67 -3.73 0.56
CA ALA A 180 -2.22 -5.01 0.17
C ALA A 180 -2.15 -5.20 -1.34
N TRP A 181 -2.02 -6.45 -1.77
CA TRP A 181 -2.03 -6.82 -3.17
C TRP A 181 -3.04 -7.92 -3.42
N TYR A 182 -3.93 -7.66 -4.36
CA TYR A 182 -4.91 -8.62 -4.84
C TYR A 182 -4.41 -9.22 -6.14
N GLU A 183 -4.13 -10.50 -6.11
CA GLU A 183 -3.52 -11.22 -7.22
C GLU A 183 -4.59 -11.81 -8.14
N GLY A 184 -4.21 -12.14 -9.37
CA GLY A 184 -5.12 -12.72 -10.35
C GLY A 184 -4.37 -13.22 -11.59
N PRO A 185 -5.10 -13.56 -12.67
CA PRO A 185 -4.47 -14.03 -13.89
C PRO A 185 -3.53 -12.99 -14.48
N GLN A 186 -2.63 -13.42 -15.35
CA GLN A 186 -1.69 -12.53 -16.04
C GLN A 186 -2.42 -11.32 -16.67
N TRP A 187 -1.74 -10.19 -16.70
CA TRP A 187 -2.16 -9.05 -17.53
C TRP A 187 -2.08 -9.43 -19.01
N ARG A 188 -3.13 -9.16 -19.76
CA ARG A 188 -3.25 -9.39 -21.20
C ARG A 188 -3.63 -8.11 -21.90
#